data_1b5914ba6c07bdec78003336d8d9d0b4
#
_entry.id   1b5914ba6c07bdec78003336d8d9d0b4
#
_cell.length_a   1.000
_cell.length_b   1.000
_cell.length_c   1.000
_cell.angle_alpha   90.00
_cell.angle_beta   90.00
_cell.angle_gamma   90.00
#
_symmetry.space_group_name_H-M   'P 1'
#
loop_
_entity.id
_entity.type
_entity.pdbx_description
1 polymer ?
#
loop_
_entity_poly.entity_id
_entity_poly.type
_entity_poly.pdbx_seq_one_letter_code
_entity_poly.pdbx_strand_id
1 'polypeptide(L)'
;MKLRSLISLCLAGACLSLAAADASPKAASAKICTTCHTTDPGNLRGNFDNLALKSSSFQVRIDDRFEVLRFDQASLKVVTPEPAADVAAALRSIAKGHEVRVQYLEKAGEKVAVLVVAKPPVKVAAGDAIGLEELEKLVALGPDQGNYFLVDCRPTARFMEGAIPTAVNLPFPAFDKNVDKLPADKHKLIIYYCSGKTCNMSPGSLQKVRALGYTHAKVFVDGMPGWARKHEGVLSPPSLKAAYLDSQTPLVLLDVRPVAAASKGFIQGSVTADPTGMAALLKTFPAARLKPPVVVVDETGGEGAQAFARDLVQAGYTGVNVLTGGFRAWQAAALPVATGTLGTKVVFTPRPRPGSVSPDEFTRIASLAPTLRGVVILDVRNPDETQHGTIKGALTIPEPQLMARLSELPKDKRILCHCSGGVRAELAYHLLKDLGYDIQFLAGEITILESGEFLLD
;
A
#
# COMPACT_ATOMS: atom_id res chain seq x y z
N MET A 1 62.73 -53.39 32.35
CA MET A 1 61.98 -53.25 33.63
C MET A 1 60.77 -52.38 33.31
N LYS A 2 59.61 -52.94 33.64
CA LYS A 2 58.28 -52.50 33.22
C LYS A 2 57.74 -51.36 34.06
N LEU A 3 57.05 -50.42 33.48
CA LEU A 3 56.01 -49.69 34.18
C LEU A 3 54.81 -49.40 33.23
N ARG A 4 53.70 -49.96 33.62
CA ARG A 4 52.38 -49.77 32.99
C ARG A 4 51.77 -48.50 33.54
N SER A 5 51.25 -47.63 32.70
CA SER A 5 50.38 -46.53 33.10
C SER A 5 49.01 -46.67 32.49
N LEU A 6 48.02 -46.79 33.35
CA LEU A 6 46.56 -46.79 32.99
C LEU A 6 46.15 -45.39 32.59
N ILE A 7 45.51 -45.30 31.43
CA ILE A 7 44.83 -44.06 31.02
C ILE A 7 43.33 -44.27 31.26
N SER A 8 42.83 -43.43 32.17
CA SER A 8 41.41 -43.36 32.51
C SER A 8 40.69 -42.52 31.45
N LEU A 9 39.65 -43.10 30.86
CA LEU A 9 38.85 -42.47 29.82
C LEU A 9 37.70 -41.70 30.49
N CYS A 10 37.78 -40.36 30.56
CA CYS A 10 36.66 -39.50 30.94
C CYS A 10 35.79 -39.24 29.71
N LEU A 11 34.57 -39.78 29.67
CA LEU A 11 33.52 -39.39 28.74
C LEU A 11 33.00 -38.01 29.16
N ALA A 12 33.33 -36.98 28.41
CA ALA A 12 32.68 -35.67 28.50
C ALA A 12 31.43 -35.68 27.57
N GLY A 13 30.25 -35.69 28.18
CA GLY A 13 28.99 -35.50 27.50
C GLY A 13 28.88 -34.08 26.98
N ALA A 14 28.86 -33.92 25.68
CA ALA A 14 28.57 -32.63 25.03
C ALA A 14 27.05 -32.43 25.01
N CYS A 15 26.54 -31.54 25.87
CA CYS A 15 25.21 -30.96 25.72
C CYS A 15 25.20 -30.05 24.49
N LEU A 16 24.56 -30.48 23.40
CA LEU A 16 24.19 -29.59 22.29
C LEU A 16 23.07 -28.67 22.79
N SER A 17 23.41 -27.45 23.12
CA SER A 17 22.43 -26.37 23.22
C SER A 17 21.99 -26.00 21.80
N LEU A 18 20.73 -26.31 21.44
CA LEU A 18 20.09 -25.73 20.27
C LEU A 18 20.03 -24.20 20.50
N ALA A 19 20.90 -23.47 19.82
CA ALA A 19 20.74 -22.03 19.69
C ALA A 19 19.50 -21.75 18.86
N ALA A 20 18.54 -21.06 19.46
CA ALA A 20 17.40 -20.49 18.73
C ALA A 20 17.93 -19.60 17.63
N ALA A 21 17.47 -19.84 16.40
CA ALA A 21 17.80 -19.00 15.25
C ALA A 21 17.29 -17.61 15.53
N ASP A 22 18.22 -16.66 15.68
CA ASP A 22 17.92 -15.24 15.70
C ASP A 22 17.16 -14.87 14.45
N ALA A 23 15.95 -14.34 14.66
CA ALA A 23 15.16 -13.75 13.58
C ALA A 23 15.97 -12.59 13.01
N SER A 24 16.38 -12.70 11.76
CA SER A 24 17.04 -11.63 11.01
C SER A 24 16.27 -10.32 11.19
N PRO A 25 16.93 -9.19 11.47
CA PRO A 25 16.24 -7.92 11.62
C PRO A 25 15.48 -7.62 10.34
N LYS A 26 14.16 -7.42 10.45
CA LYS A 26 13.33 -6.92 9.35
C LYS A 26 14.00 -5.70 8.76
N ALA A 27 14.40 -5.77 7.50
CA ALA A 27 14.87 -4.62 6.76
C ALA A 27 13.83 -3.50 6.92
N ALA A 28 14.22 -2.40 7.54
CA ALA A 28 13.35 -1.24 7.66
C ALA A 28 13.00 -0.79 6.25
N SER A 29 11.70 -0.72 5.92
CA SER A 29 11.26 -0.23 4.64
C SER A 29 11.89 1.14 4.40
N ALA A 30 12.54 1.33 3.26
CA ALA A 30 13.18 2.61 2.94
C ALA A 30 12.11 3.72 3.00
N LYS A 31 12.40 4.81 3.72
CA LYS A 31 11.47 5.95 3.80
C LYS A 31 11.22 6.48 2.39
N ILE A 32 10.01 6.31 1.89
CA ILE A 32 9.62 6.63 0.51
C ILE A 32 9.64 8.16 0.29
N CYS A 33 9.34 8.93 1.33
CA CYS A 33 9.44 10.39 1.31
C CYS A 33 9.80 10.92 2.70
N THR A 34 10.89 11.70 2.77
CA THR A 34 11.35 12.32 4.02
C THR A 34 10.72 13.68 4.31
N THR A 35 9.94 14.23 3.39
CA THR A 35 9.38 15.58 3.48
C THR A 35 7.86 15.64 3.56
N CYS A 36 7.16 14.65 2.98
CA CYS A 36 5.70 14.65 2.89
C CYS A 36 5.03 13.81 3.98
N HIS A 37 5.74 12.80 4.52
CA HIS A 37 5.21 11.90 5.55
C HIS A 37 6.14 11.97 6.77
N THR A 38 5.88 12.90 7.66
CA THR A 38 6.67 13.12 8.87
C THR A 38 5.81 13.05 10.10
N THR A 39 6.44 12.58 11.19
CA THR A 39 5.90 12.73 12.54
C THR A 39 6.84 13.61 13.33
N ASP A 40 6.38 14.80 13.71
CA ASP A 40 7.04 15.63 14.70
C ASP A 40 6.18 15.63 15.98
N PRO A 41 6.72 15.87 17.16
CA PRO A 41 5.91 15.98 18.37
C PRO A 41 4.74 16.96 18.16
N GLY A 42 3.51 16.48 18.39
CA GLY A 42 2.29 17.26 18.21
C GLY A 42 1.84 17.46 16.75
N ASN A 43 2.58 16.98 15.74
CA ASN A 43 2.21 17.08 14.33
C ASN A 43 2.50 15.80 13.58
N LEU A 44 1.61 15.43 12.65
CA LEU A 44 1.86 14.36 11.69
C LEU A 44 1.34 14.75 10.29
N ARG A 45 1.96 14.18 9.28
CA ARG A 45 1.52 14.28 7.88
C ARG A 45 1.45 12.89 7.29
N GLY A 46 0.37 12.59 6.62
CA GLY A 46 0.15 11.31 5.98
C GLY A 46 -1.12 11.31 5.14
N ASN A 47 -1.57 10.14 4.79
CA ASN A 47 -2.79 9.96 4.01
C ASN A 47 -3.95 9.58 4.92
N PHE A 48 -5.06 10.30 4.84
CA PHE A 48 -6.30 9.96 5.53
C PHE A 48 -6.74 8.56 5.08
N ASP A 49 -6.97 7.65 6.02
CA ASP A 49 -7.27 6.26 5.66
C ASP A 49 -8.71 5.89 6.01
N ASN A 50 -9.08 5.94 7.26
CA ASN A 50 -10.38 5.50 7.70
C ASN A 50 -10.95 6.41 8.81
N LEU A 51 -12.27 6.45 8.94
CA LEU A 51 -13.00 7.31 9.86
C LEU A 51 -14.04 6.50 10.64
N ALA A 52 -14.01 6.60 11.96
CA ALA A 52 -14.98 6.01 12.87
C ALA A 52 -15.65 7.11 13.71
N LEU A 53 -16.65 7.78 13.15
CA LEU A 53 -17.33 8.92 13.80
C LEU A 53 -17.97 8.55 15.14
N LYS A 54 -18.54 7.35 15.26
CA LYS A 54 -19.19 6.88 16.49
C LYS A 54 -18.25 6.75 17.68
N SER A 55 -16.96 6.54 17.44
CA SER A 55 -15.90 6.50 18.45
C SER A 55 -15.01 7.74 18.42
N SER A 56 -15.38 8.76 17.65
CA SER A 56 -14.61 9.98 17.50
C SER A 56 -13.13 9.71 17.24
N SER A 57 -12.86 8.87 16.22
CA SER A 57 -11.50 8.48 15.85
C SER A 57 -11.33 8.38 14.35
N PHE A 58 -10.11 8.58 13.86
CA PHE A 58 -9.74 8.36 12.47
C PHE A 58 -8.29 7.86 12.36
N GLN A 59 -7.98 7.31 11.20
CA GLN A 59 -6.65 6.79 10.89
C GLN A 59 -5.94 7.66 9.86
N VAL A 60 -4.64 7.84 10.06
CA VAL A 60 -3.74 8.43 9.08
C VAL A 60 -2.63 7.44 8.79
N ARG A 61 -2.47 7.11 7.51
CA ARG A 61 -1.40 6.24 7.05
C ARG A 61 -0.15 7.08 6.76
N ILE A 62 0.96 6.70 7.38
CA ILE A 62 2.28 7.30 7.21
C ILE A 62 3.21 6.20 6.69
N ASP A 63 3.49 6.22 5.38
CA ASP A 63 4.17 5.15 4.64
C ASP A 63 3.48 3.79 4.83
N ASP A 64 4.08 2.86 5.57
CA ASP A 64 3.56 1.53 5.89
C ASP A 64 2.93 1.43 7.29
N ARG A 65 2.90 2.54 8.05
CA ARG A 65 2.33 2.62 9.40
C ARG A 65 0.99 3.31 9.39
N PHE A 66 0.18 2.96 10.37
CA PHE A 66 -1.09 3.63 10.65
C PHE A 66 -1.01 4.30 12.02
N GLU A 67 -1.42 5.54 12.06
CA GLU A 67 -1.59 6.30 13.28
C GLU A 67 -3.08 6.49 13.52
N VAL A 68 -3.54 6.10 14.71
CA VAL A 68 -4.92 6.30 15.12
C VAL A 68 -5.00 7.52 16.02
N LEU A 69 -5.93 8.42 15.71
CA LEU A 69 -6.14 9.62 16.50
C LEU A 69 -7.59 9.68 16.98
N ARG A 70 -7.76 10.06 18.23
CA ARG A 70 -9.04 10.49 18.79
C ARG A 70 -9.31 11.93 18.40
N PHE A 71 -10.54 12.35 18.51
CA PHE A 71 -10.93 13.75 18.44
C PHE A 71 -12.19 14.02 19.26
N ASP A 72 -12.36 15.27 19.65
CA ASP A 72 -13.60 15.77 20.21
C ASP A 72 -14.30 16.61 19.16
N GLN A 73 -15.53 16.25 18.79
CA GLN A 73 -16.29 16.92 17.73
C GLN A 73 -16.58 18.40 18.05
N ALA A 74 -16.63 18.77 19.33
CA ALA A 74 -16.91 20.13 19.73
C ALA A 74 -15.68 21.05 19.58
N SER A 75 -14.47 20.50 19.70
CA SER A 75 -13.23 21.29 19.73
C SER A 75 -12.31 21.07 18.52
N LEU A 76 -12.50 19.98 17.74
CA LEU A 76 -11.69 19.72 16.55
C LEU A 76 -11.95 20.78 15.48
N LYS A 77 -10.87 21.32 14.93
CA LYS A 77 -10.93 22.16 13.73
C LYS A 77 -10.57 21.32 12.50
N VAL A 78 -11.42 21.35 11.48
CA VAL A 78 -11.16 20.68 10.20
C VAL A 78 -11.17 21.71 9.09
N VAL A 79 -10.08 21.77 8.33
CA VAL A 79 -9.92 22.65 7.18
C VAL A 79 -9.89 21.79 5.93
N THR A 80 -10.90 21.96 5.09
CA THR A 80 -11.05 21.29 3.80
C THR A 80 -11.06 22.32 2.67
N PRO A 81 -10.71 21.96 1.42
CA PRO A 81 -10.76 22.86 0.27
C PRO A 81 -12.14 23.48 0.05
N GLU A 82 -13.19 22.69 0.27
CA GLU A 82 -14.58 23.13 0.20
C GLU A 82 -15.16 23.27 1.61
N PRO A 83 -16.00 24.28 1.87
CA PRO A 83 -16.69 24.43 3.16
C PRO A 83 -17.58 23.23 3.47
N ALA A 84 -17.64 22.83 4.73
CA ALA A 84 -18.52 21.77 5.21
C ALA A 84 -19.45 22.30 6.32
N ALA A 85 -20.61 21.66 6.49
CA ALA A 85 -21.63 22.09 7.43
C ALA A 85 -21.18 21.95 8.89
N ASP A 86 -20.41 20.88 9.18
CA ASP A 86 -19.91 20.57 10.50
C ASP A 86 -18.62 19.74 10.42
N VAL A 87 -18.03 19.42 11.57
CA VAL A 87 -16.80 18.63 11.68
C VAL A 87 -16.97 17.24 11.09
N ALA A 88 -18.13 16.60 11.30
CA ALA A 88 -18.38 15.25 10.79
C ALA A 88 -18.49 15.24 9.25
N ALA A 89 -19.18 16.23 8.68
CA ALA A 89 -19.28 16.43 7.23
C ALA A 89 -17.90 16.74 6.64
N ALA A 90 -17.11 17.62 7.29
CA ALA A 90 -15.76 17.94 6.86
C ALA A 90 -14.85 16.69 6.83
N LEU A 91 -14.85 15.88 7.89
CA LEU A 91 -14.07 14.64 7.93
C LEU A 91 -14.51 13.63 6.87
N ARG A 92 -15.83 13.47 6.62
CA ARG A 92 -16.35 12.61 5.56
C ARG A 92 -15.98 13.06 4.15
N SER A 93 -15.79 14.37 3.95
CA SER A 93 -15.40 14.91 2.63
C SER A 93 -13.93 14.60 2.27
N ILE A 94 -13.11 14.23 3.26
CA ILE A 94 -11.71 13.85 3.01
C ILE A 94 -11.67 12.45 2.45
N ALA A 95 -11.36 12.33 1.18
CA ALA A 95 -11.27 11.03 0.52
C ALA A 95 -10.13 10.17 1.10
N LYS A 96 -10.34 8.85 1.17
CA LYS A 96 -9.29 7.89 1.53
C LYS A 96 -8.08 8.05 0.61
N GLY A 97 -6.89 8.13 1.21
CA GLY A 97 -5.64 8.40 0.50
C GLY A 97 -5.31 9.87 0.30
N HIS A 98 -6.22 10.79 0.68
CA HIS A 98 -5.95 12.23 0.61
C HIS A 98 -4.90 12.64 1.64
N GLU A 99 -3.93 13.46 1.24
CA GLU A 99 -2.87 13.94 2.15
C GLU A 99 -3.45 14.94 3.16
N VAL A 100 -3.19 14.69 4.44
CA VAL A 100 -3.60 15.54 5.56
C VAL A 100 -2.41 15.90 6.44
N ARG A 101 -2.50 17.08 7.07
CA ARG A 101 -1.69 17.46 8.21
C ARG A 101 -2.60 17.48 9.44
N VAL A 102 -2.17 16.80 10.52
CA VAL A 102 -2.90 16.75 11.77
C VAL A 102 -2.03 17.32 12.89
N GLN A 103 -2.58 18.28 13.64
CA GLN A 103 -2.02 18.65 14.94
C GLN A 103 -2.77 17.90 16.01
N TYR A 104 -2.02 17.37 16.99
CA TYR A 104 -2.58 16.59 18.08
C TYR A 104 -1.91 16.91 19.41
N LEU A 105 -2.60 16.60 20.49
CA LEU A 105 -2.09 16.60 21.86
C LEU A 105 -2.02 15.16 22.35
N GLU A 106 -1.02 14.85 23.14
CA GLU A 106 -0.98 13.57 23.85
C GLU A 106 -1.72 13.72 25.17
N LYS A 107 -2.76 12.91 25.39
CA LYS A 107 -3.58 12.86 26.61
C LYS A 107 -3.73 11.41 27.04
N ALA A 108 -3.29 11.09 28.23
CA ALA A 108 -3.38 9.73 28.80
C ALA A 108 -2.84 8.63 27.86
N GLY A 109 -1.76 8.91 27.10
CA GLY A 109 -1.17 7.97 26.16
C GLY A 109 -1.86 7.91 24.79
N GLU A 110 -2.95 8.66 24.57
CA GLU A 110 -3.65 8.75 23.28
C GLU A 110 -3.34 10.05 22.56
N LYS A 111 -3.29 9.98 21.22
CA LYS A 111 -3.18 11.16 20.35
C LYS A 111 -4.57 11.73 20.11
N VAL A 112 -4.82 12.95 20.60
CA VAL A 112 -6.09 13.66 20.41
C VAL A 112 -5.90 14.77 19.39
N ALA A 113 -6.49 14.63 18.21
CA ALA A 113 -6.43 15.63 17.15
C ALA A 113 -7.15 16.92 17.56
N VAL A 114 -6.53 18.05 17.31
CA VAL A 114 -7.09 19.39 17.55
C VAL A 114 -7.27 20.17 16.25
N LEU A 115 -6.52 19.81 15.19
CA LEU A 115 -6.63 20.40 13.87
C LEU A 115 -6.35 19.35 12.80
N VAL A 116 -7.22 19.22 11.82
CA VAL A 116 -7.00 18.45 10.58
C VAL A 116 -7.04 19.44 9.41
N VAL A 117 -6.00 19.44 8.60
CA VAL A 117 -5.93 20.21 7.36
C VAL A 117 -5.81 19.27 6.19
N ALA A 118 -6.87 19.14 5.40
CA ALA A 118 -6.80 18.45 4.12
C ALA A 118 -6.00 19.32 3.13
N LYS A 119 -5.00 18.73 2.50
CA LYS A 119 -4.11 19.47 1.59
C LYS A 119 -4.90 19.95 0.37
N PRO A 120 -4.93 21.26 0.08
CA PRO A 120 -5.65 21.75 -1.08
C PRO A 120 -4.98 21.33 -2.38
N PRO A 121 -5.72 21.23 -3.49
CA PRO A 121 -5.16 21.06 -4.81
C PRO A 121 -4.11 22.14 -5.13
N VAL A 122 -3.05 21.75 -5.83
CA VAL A 122 -2.05 22.72 -6.30
C VAL A 122 -2.65 23.62 -7.37
N LYS A 123 -2.31 24.90 -7.32
CA LYS A 123 -2.73 25.86 -8.33
C LYS A 123 -1.66 25.91 -9.43
N VAL A 124 -2.06 25.55 -10.64
CA VAL A 124 -1.24 25.68 -11.85
C VAL A 124 -2.01 26.55 -12.83
N ALA A 125 -1.34 27.52 -13.45
CA ALA A 125 -1.98 28.37 -14.45
C ALA A 125 -2.47 27.53 -15.64
N ALA A 126 -3.60 27.90 -16.26
CA ALA A 126 -4.19 27.10 -17.34
C ALA A 126 -3.22 26.87 -18.51
N GLY A 127 -2.40 27.86 -18.87
CA GLY A 127 -1.38 27.73 -19.91
C GLY A 127 -0.20 26.79 -19.55
N ASP A 128 -0.03 26.53 -18.26
CA ASP A 128 1.03 25.67 -17.73
C ASP A 128 0.57 24.23 -17.48
N ALA A 129 -0.71 23.99 -17.59
CA ALA A 129 -1.28 22.65 -17.43
C ALA A 129 -1.39 21.93 -18.77
N ILE A 130 -1.28 20.59 -18.73
CA ILE A 130 -1.60 19.68 -19.82
C ILE A 130 -2.68 18.70 -19.36
N GLY A 131 -3.70 18.52 -20.18
CA GLY A 131 -4.77 17.57 -19.92
C GLY A 131 -4.39 16.13 -20.24
N LEU A 132 -5.17 15.18 -19.73
CA LEU A 132 -4.94 13.75 -19.98
C LEU A 132 -4.98 13.41 -21.47
N GLU A 133 -5.99 13.91 -22.22
CA GLU A 133 -6.14 13.61 -23.66
C GLU A 133 -4.97 14.11 -24.52
N GLU A 134 -4.39 15.28 -24.18
CA GLU A 134 -3.21 15.79 -24.87
C GLU A 134 -1.98 14.94 -24.54
N LEU A 135 -1.83 14.54 -23.26
CA LEU A 135 -0.73 13.66 -22.84
C LEU A 135 -0.82 12.28 -23.47
N GLU A 136 -2.03 11.70 -23.55
CA GLU A 136 -2.31 10.40 -24.23
C GLU A 136 -1.81 10.43 -25.68
N LYS A 137 -2.16 11.46 -26.44
CA LYS A 137 -1.72 11.64 -27.82
C LYS A 137 -0.21 11.71 -27.94
N LEU A 138 0.44 12.46 -27.06
CA LEU A 138 1.90 12.59 -27.07
C LEU A 138 2.57 11.26 -26.72
N VAL A 139 2.12 10.57 -25.67
CA VAL A 139 2.68 9.28 -25.27
C VAL A 139 2.51 8.23 -26.37
N ALA A 140 1.37 8.21 -27.07
CA ALA A 140 1.13 7.32 -28.20
C ALA A 140 2.08 7.58 -29.37
N LEU A 141 2.44 8.83 -29.65
CA LEU A 141 3.43 9.20 -30.69
C LEU A 141 4.87 8.84 -30.26
N GLY A 142 5.12 8.74 -28.97
CA GLY A 142 6.47 8.60 -28.42
C GLY A 142 7.26 9.92 -28.41
N PRO A 143 8.40 9.96 -27.66
CA PRO A 143 9.12 11.20 -27.38
C PRO A 143 9.77 11.84 -28.61
N ASP A 144 10.09 11.06 -29.65
CA ASP A 144 10.72 11.57 -30.86
C ASP A 144 9.69 12.22 -31.79
N GLN A 145 8.61 11.52 -32.16
CA GLN A 145 7.57 12.06 -33.03
C GLN A 145 6.73 13.13 -32.33
N GLY A 146 6.43 12.95 -31.03
CA GLY A 146 5.70 13.92 -30.21
C GLY A 146 6.55 15.11 -29.76
N ASN A 147 7.86 15.07 -30.00
CA ASN A 147 8.87 16.08 -29.63
C ASN A 147 8.71 16.61 -28.20
N TYR A 148 8.60 15.70 -27.23
CA TYR A 148 8.44 16.02 -25.82
C TYR A 148 9.48 15.30 -24.94
N PHE A 149 9.60 15.73 -23.71
CA PHE A 149 10.36 15.08 -22.64
C PHE A 149 9.49 14.97 -21.41
N LEU A 150 9.08 13.75 -21.07
CA LEU A 150 8.18 13.48 -19.93
C LEU A 150 9.00 13.16 -18.68
N VAL A 151 8.71 13.87 -17.60
CA VAL A 151 9.47 13.78 -16.35
C VAL A 151 8.57 13.35 -15.18
N ASP A 152 8.92 12.24 -14.56
CA ASP A 152 8.39 11.83 -13.27
C ASP A 152 9.19 12.50 -12.13
N CYS A 153 8.53 13.42 -11.40
CA CYS A 153 9.14 14.14 -10.29
C CYS A 153 9.07 13.39 -8.97
N ARG A 154 8.41 12.24 -8.92
CA ARG A 154 8.27 11.44 -7.70
C ARG A 154 9.63 10.88 -7.26
N PRO A 155 9.79 10.57 -5.95
CA PRO A 155 10.95 9.83 -5.47
C PRO A 155 11.18 8.56 -6.29
N THR A 156 12.44 8.18 -6.48
CA THR A 156 12.83 7.04 -7.32
C THR A 156 12.11 5.74 -6.92
N ALA A 157 11.90 5.50 -5.64
CA ALA A 157 11.15 4.34 -5.17
C ALA A 157 9.71 4.29 -5.78
N ARG A 158 9.03 5.44 -5.88
CA ARG A 158 7.70 5.52 -6.49
C ARG A 158 7.71 5.38 -8.02
N PHE A 159 8.76 5.87 -8.67
CA PHE A 159 8.98 5.62 -10.09
C PHE A 159 9.17 4.14 -10.40
N MET A 160 9.93 3.44 -9.56
CA MET A 160 10.19 2.00 -9.71
C MET A 160 8.95 1.13 -9.52
N GLU A 161 7.92 1.61 -8.82
CA GLU A 161 6.64 0.91 -8.68
C GLU A 161 5.78 0.95 -9.95
N GLY A 162 6.09 1.87 -10.87
CA GLY A 162 5.40 2.09 -12.14
C GLY A 162 5.39 3.55 -12.53
N ALA A 163 5.50 3.82 -13.82
CA ALA A 163 5.60 5.16 -14.41
C ALA A 163 4.72 5.29 -15.64
N ILE A 164 4.41 6.52 -16.05
CA ILE A 164 3.80 6.77 -17.38
C ILE A 164 4.82 6.35 -18.45
N PRO A 165 4.40 5.65 -19.50
CA PRO A 165 5.30 5.25 -20.57
C PRO A 165 6.16 6.42 -21.08
N THR A 166 7.41 6.15 -21.38
CA THR A 166 8.44 7.12 -21.84
C THR A 166 8.97 8.10 -20.78
N ALA A 167 8.42 8.09 -19.56
CA ALA A 167 8.86 9.01 -18.52
C ALA A 167 10.30 8.72 -18.04
N VAL A 168 11.05 9.80 -17.80
CA VAL A 168 12.35 9.77 -17.15
C VAL A 168 12.21 10.25 -15.71
N ASN A 169 12.82 9.55 -14.76
CA ASN A 169 12.77 9.97 -13.36
C ASN A 169 13.78 11.06 -13.04
N LEU A 170 13.28 12.25 -12.72
CA LEU A 170 14.04 13.36 -12.16
C LEU A 170 13.40 13.78 -10.83
N PRO A 171 13.73 13.13 -9.72
CA PRO A 171 13.08 13.39 -8.43
C PRO A 171 13.23 14.84 -8.01
N PHE A 172 12.13 15.51 -7.66
CA PHE A 172 12.12 16.92 -7.25
C PHE A 172 13.13 17.24 -6.13
N PRO A 173 13.31 16.42 -5.07
CA PRO A 173 14.30 16.67 -4.04
C PRO A 173 15.75 16.64 -4.55
N ALA A 174 15.99 16.00 -5.68
CA ALA A 174 17.31 15.89 -6.30
C ALA A 174 17.38 16.64 -7.65
N PHE A 175 16.44 17.56 -7.92
CA PHE A 175 16.34 18.27 -9.19
C PHE A 175 17.68 18.88 -9.61
N ASP A 176 18.31 19.67 -8.71
CA ASP A 176 19.53 20.41 -8.99
C ASP A 176 20.74 19.50 -9.30
N LYS A 177 20.69 18.25 -8.86
CA LYS A 177 21.72 17.22 -9.13
C LYS A 177 21.50 16.46 -10.45
N ASN A 178 20.38 16.70 -11.14
CA ASN A 178 19.97 15.98 -12.34
C ASN A 178 19.65 16.94 -13.52
N VAL A 179 20.10 18.19 -13.45
CA VAL A 179 19.87 19.17 -14.52
C VAL A 179 20.56 18.79 -15.82
N ASP A 180 21.64 18.03 -15.75
CA ASP A 180 22.39 17.48 -16.88
C ASP A 180 21.57 16.48 -17.71
N LYS A 181 20.51 15.90 -17.14
CA LYS A 181 19.59 14.98 -17.83
C LYS A 181 18.49 15.70 -18.62
N LEU A 182 18.33 17.00 -18.43
CA LEU A 182 17.36 17.79 -19.18
C LEU A 182 17.79 17.93 -20.65
N PRO A 183 16.84 18.04 -21.59
CA PRO A 183 17.17 18.27 -23.00
C PRO A 183 18.05 19.50 -23.19
N ALA A 184 19.02 19.43 -24.10
CA ALA A 184 19.86 20.57 -24.45
C ALA A 184 19.03 21.71 -25.09
N ASP A 185 18.03 21.34 -25.89
CA ASP A 185 17.08 22.29 -26.49
C ASP A 185 16.11 22.83 -25.42
N LYS A 186 16.23 24.12 -25.11
CA LYS A 186 15.39 24.79 -24.13
C LYS A 186 13.98 25.14 -24.61
N HIS A 187 13.71 24.92 -25.88
CA HIS A 187 12.38 25.08 -26.48
C HIS A 187 11.62 23.74 -26.58
N LYS A 188 12.27 22.61 -26.28
CA LYS A 188 11.60 21.30 -26.25
C LYS A 188 10.50 21.30 -25.19
N LEU A 189 9.34 20.75 -25.53
CA LEU A 189 8.25 20.58 -24.56
C LEU A 189 8.66 19.63 -23.44
N ILE A 190 8.73 20.14 -22.21
CA ILE A 190 8.95 19.34 -21.02
C ILE A 190 7.65 19.20 -20.24
N ILE A 191 7.24 17.98 -19.92
CA ILE A 191 6.02 17.69 -19.18
C ILE A 191 6.39 17.07 -17.84
N TYR A 192 6.02 17.74 -16.75
CA TYR A 192 6.26 17.24 -15.40
C TYR A 192 5.00 16.62 -14.82
N TYR A 193 5.13 15.49 -14.14
CA TYR A 193 4.05 14.93 -13.33
C TYR A 193 4.55 14.40 -11.99
N CYS A 194 3.63 14.19 -11.05
CA CYS A 194 3.93 13.61 -9.75
C CYS A 194 2.75 12.76 -9.20
N SER A 195 2.52 12.78 -7.89
CA SER A 195 1.53 11.94 -7.21
C SER A 195 0.08 12.47 -7.29
N GLY A 196 -0.21 13.45 -8.13
CA GLY A 196 -1.57 13.94 -8.38
C GLY A 196 -1.82 15.35 -7.86
N LYS A 197 -3.10 15.73 -7.83
CA LYS A 197 -3.60 17.12 -7.67
C LYS A 197 -3.11 17.88 -6.43
N THR A 198 -2.70 17.20 -5.39
CA THR A 198 -2.20 17.84 -4.15
C THR A 198 -0.68 17.86 -4.06
N CYS A 199 0.03 17.32 -5.06
CA CYS A 199 1.49 17.19 -5.05
C CYS A 199 2.18 18.44 -5.61
N ASN A 200 3.05 19.07 -4.83
CA ASN A 200 3.80 20.27 -5.24
C ASN A 200 5.09 19.98 -6.03
N MET A 201 5.47 18.71 -6.23
CA MET A 201 6.76 18.39 -6.86
C MET A 201 6.79 18.80 -8.34
N SER A 202 5.74 18.52 -9.10
CA SER A 202 5.70 18.89 -10.52
C SER A 202 5.57 20.41 -10.73
N PRO A 203 4.72 21.18 -10.00
CA PRO A 203 4.76 22.65 -10.09
C PRO A 203 6.09 23.26 -9.64
N GLY A 204 6.72 22.68 -8.61
CA GLY A 204 8.04 23.09 -8.16
C GLY A 204 9.12 22.84 -9.21
N SER A 205 9.08 21.71 -9.90
CA SER A 205 9.99 21.40 -11.01
C SER A 205 9.79 22.35 -12.20
N LEU A 206 8.53 22.71 -12.51
CA LEU A 206 8.20 23.70 -13.53
C LEU A 206 8.87 25.06 -13.24
N GLN A 207 8.80 25.53 -11.98
CA GLN A 207 9.44 26.79 -11.58
C GLN A 207 10.96 26.71 -11.73
N LYS A 208 11.58 25.62 -11.28
CA LYS A 208 13.03 25.41 -11.38
C LYS A 208 13.51 25.38 -12.83
N VAL A 209 12.82 24.63 -13.70
CA VAL A 209 13.24 24.50 -15.09
C VAL A 209 13.10 25.81 -15.86
N ARG A 210 12.10 26.62 -15.56
CA ARG A 210 11.94 27.98 -16.12
C ARG A 210 13.06 28.91 -15.70
N ALA A 211 13.50 28.84 -14.44
CA ALA A 211 14.67 29.61 -13.98
C ALA A 211 15.96 29.22 -14.72
N LEU A 212 16.04 28.03 -15.30
CA LEU A 212 17.14 27.58 -16.15
C LEU A 212 16.96 27.99 -17.63
N GLY A 213 15.89 28.75 -17.96
CA GLY A 213 15.64 29.30 -19.29
C GLY A 213 14.85 28.37 -20.24
N TYR A 214 14.23 27.31 -19.74
CA TYR A 214 13.31 26.50 -20.55
C TYR A 214 11.96 27.22 -20.70
N THR A 215 11.52 27.43 -21.94
CA THR A 215 10.34 28.23 -22.25
C THR A 215 9.07 27.42 -22.45
N HIS A 216 9.21 26.13 -22.76
CA HIS A 216 8.10 25.22 -23.10
C HIS A 216 8.01 24.10 -22.05
N ALA A 217 7.46 24.43 -20.88
CA ALA A 217 7.28 23.44 -19.82
C ALA A 217 5.84 23.46 -19.29
N LYS A 218 5.26 22.28 -19.09
CA LYS A 218 3.89 22.05 -18.61
C LYS A 218 3.84 21.06 -17.45
N VAL A 219 2.72 21.02 -16.76
CA VAL A 219 2.45 20.09 -15.66
C VAL A 219 1.19 19.28 -15.96
N PHE A 220 1.31 17.96 -15.88
CA PHE A 220 0.17 17.05 -15.80
C PHE A 220 -0.26 16.95 -14.33
N VAL A 221 -1.25 17.77 -13.94
CA VAL A 221 -1.65 17.95 -12.54
C VAL A 221 -2.27 16.68 -11.94
N ASP A 222 -3.03 15.92 -12.74
CA ASP A 222 -3.64 14.67 -12.28
C ASP A 222 -2.61 13.57 -11.96
N GLY A 223 -1.38 13.71 -12.47
CA GLY A 223 -0.24 12.87 -12.16
C GLY A 223 -0.45 11.39 -12.45
N MET A 224 0.39 10.54 -11.85
CA MET A 224 0.28 9.08 -12.01
C MET A 224 -1.12 8.53 -11.67
N PRO A 225 -1.82 8.99 -10.60
CA PRO A 225 -3.18 8.52 -10.35
C PRO A 225 -4.20 8.90 -11.45
N GLY A 226 -4.00 10.04 -12.11
CA GLY A 226 -4.84 10.44 -13.26
C GLY A 226 -4.64 9.53 -14.46
N TRP A 227 -3.40 9.22 -14.78
CA TRP A 227 -3.02 8.29 -15.83
C TRP A 227 -3.55 6.88 -15.56
N ALA A 228 -3.25 6.31 -14.39
CA ALA A 228 -3.55 4.94 -14.00
C ALA A 228 -5.05 4.59 -13.92
N ARG A 229 -5.94 5.59 -13.97
CA ARG A 229 -7.39 5.35 -14.08
C ARG A 229 -7.83 4.90 -15.48
N LYS A 230 -7.05 5.21 -16.50
CA LYS A 230 -7.40 4.92 -17.91
C LYS A 230 -6.34 4.12 -18.65
N HIS A 231 -5.12 4.07 -18.13
CA HIS A 231 -3.98 3.48 -18.82
C HIS A 231 -3.12 2.65 -17.88
N GLU A 232 -2.45 1.69 -18.45
CA GLU A 232 -1.37 0.96 -17.83
C GLU A 232 -0.14 1.87 -17.65
N GLY A 233 0.66 1.55 -16.65
CA GLY A 233 2.00 2.08 -16.50
C GLY A 233 3.05 1.13 -17.08
N VAL A 234 4.31 1.52 -16.90
CA VAL A 234 5.45 0.67 -17.24
C VAL A 234 6.47 0.65 -16.11
N LEU A 235 7.24 -0.42 -16.01
CA LEU A 235 8.44 -0.48 -15.17
C LEU A 235 9.53 -1.31 -15.82
N SER A 236 10.77 -1.00 -15.51
CA SER A 236 11.92 -1.74 -16.03
C SER A 236 12.17 -3.05 -15.27
N PRO A 237 12.89 -4.03 -15.86
CA PRO A 237 13.31 -5.24 -15.15
C PRO A 237 14.03 -4.97 -13.82
N PRO A 238 15.04 -4.07 -13.73
CA PRO A 238 15.64 -3.71 -12.45
C PRO A 238 14.63 -3.11 -11.44
N SER A 239 13.66 -2.33 -11.92
CA SER A 239 12.60 -1.75 -11.06
C SER A 239 11.69 -2.84 -10.49
N LEU A 240 11.24 -3.78 -11.32
CA LEU A 240 10.44 -4.92 -10.87
C LEU A 240 11.18 -5.71 -9.79
N LYS A 241 12.46 -6.01 -10.02
CA LYS A 241 13.28 -6.72 -9.05
C LYS A 241 13.36 -5.97 -7.73
N ALA A 242 13.79 -4.70 -7.75
CA ALA A 242 14.05 -3.94 -6.53
C ALA A 242 12.78 -3.56 -5.76
N ALA A 243 11.74 -3.07 -6.47
CA ALA A 243 10.53 -2.57 -5.82
C ALA A 243 9.59 -3.67 -5.31
N TYR A 244 9.63 -4.85 -5.94
CA TYR A 244 8.67 -5.91 -5.63
C TYR A 244 9.33 -7.21 -5.17
N LEU A 245 10.28 -7.77 -5.94
CA LEU A 245 10.81 -9.11 -5.64
C LEU A 245 11.77 -9.08 -4.45
N ASP A 246 12.77 -8.22 -4.46
CA ASP A 246 13.74 -8.10 -3.36
C ASP A 246 13.09 -7.56 -2.07
N SER A 247 12.14 -6.63 -2.21
CA SER A 247 11.40 -6.06 -1.09
C SER A 247 10.27 -6.95 -0.59
N GLN A 248 10.03 -8.10 -1.26
CA GLN A 248 8.90 -9.00 -0.97
C GLN A 248 7.56 -8.24 -0.91
N THR A 249 7.39 -7.24 -1.78
CA THR A 249 6.12 -6.51 -1.90
C THR A 249 5.12 -7.37 -2.64
N PRO A 250 3.93 -7.64 -2.08
CA PRO A 250 2.92 -8.42 -2.76
C PRO A 250 2.56 -7.82 -4.11
N LEU A 251 2.55 -8.65 -5.16
CA LEU A 251 2.13 -8.30 -6.50
C LEU A 251 1.48 -9.50 -7.19
N VAL A 252 0.79 -9.22 -8.28
CA VAL A 252 0.35 -10.23 -9.26
C VAL A 252 1.25 -10.11 -10.48
N LEU A 253 1.99 -11.15 -10.80
CA LEU A 253 2.89 -11.20 -11.94
C LEU A 253 2.32 -12.16 -12.99
N LEU A 254 1.88 -11.63 -14.13
CA LEU A 254 1.21 -12.37 -15.20
C LEU A 254 2.14 -12.54 -16.40
N ASP A 255 2.37 -13.78 -16.79
CA ASP A 255 3.09 -14.11 -18.03
C ASP A 255 2.06 -14.49 -19.11
N VAL A 256 1.92 -13.63 -20.12
CA VAL A 256 0.95 -13.80 -21.21
C VAL A 256 1.57 -14.48 -22.44
N ARG A 257 2.80 -14.93 -22.34
CA ARG A 257 3.43 -15.72 -23.39
C ARG A 257 2.81 -17.11 -23.51
N PRO A 258 2.90 -17.75 -24.68
CA PRO A 258 2.51 -19.16 -24.81
C PRO A 258 3.23 -20.03 -23.76
N VAL A 259 2.50 -20.93 -23.09
CA VAL A 259 3.02 -21.75 -22.00
C VAL A 259 4.29 -22.51 -22.39
N ALA A 260 4.35 -23.02 -23.65
CA ALA A 260 5.53 -23.72 -24.18
C ALA A 260 6.78 -22.84 -24.28
N ALA A 261 6.63 -21.52 -24.43
CA ALA A 261 7.74 -20.57 -24.40
C ALA A 261 8.09 -20.20 -22.96
N ALA A 262 7.08 -19.89 -22.15
CA ALA A 262 7.28 -19.48 -20.75
C ALA A 262 7.91 -20.59 -19.89
N SER A 263 7.56 -21.87 -20.09
CA SER A 263 8.14 -22.99 -19.35
C SER A 263 9.65 -23.17 -19.54
N LYS A 264 10.22 -22.65 -20.62
CA LYS A 264 11.67 -22.64 -20.87
C LYS A 264 12.42 -21.60 -20.05
N GLY A 265 11.70 -20.60 -19.55
CA GLY A 265 12.23 -19.54 -18.71
C GLY A 265 11.18 -18.51 -18.39
N PHE A 266 11.02 -18.15 -17.11
CA PHE A 266 10.08 -17.15 -16.63
C PHE A 266 10.62 -16.42 -15.39
N ILE A 267 9.96 -15.34 -15.00
CA ILE A 267 10.28 -14.60 -13.78
C ILE A 267 9.63 -15.34 -12.61
N GLN A 268 10.41 -15.65 -11.57
CA GLN A 268 9.91 -16.37 -10.40
C GLN A 268 8.65 -15.72 -9.81
N GLY A 269 7.62 -16.53 -9.56
CA GLY A 269 6.31 -16.07 -9.07
C GLY A 269 5.32 -15.68 -10.17
N SER A 270 5.70 -15.80 -11.45
CA SER A 270 4.77 -15.59 -12.56
C SER A 270 3.67 -16.65 -12.59
N VAL A 271 2.48 -16.18 -12.93
CA VAL A 271 1.30 -17.00 -13.24
C VAL A 271 1.01 -16.88 -14.72
N THR A 272 0.76 -18.02 -15.39
CA THR A 272 0.36 -18.00 -16.79
C THR A 272 -1.03 -17.37 -16.94
N ALA A 273 -1.19 -16.50 -17.92
CA ALA A 273 -2.48 -15.88 -18.28
C ALA A 273 -2.72 -16.00 -19.78
N ASP A 274 -3.87 -16.58 -20.14
CA ASP A 274 -4.29 -16.66 -21.53
C ASP A 274 -4.83 -15.30 -21.98
N PRO A 275 -4.26 -14.65 -23.03
CA PRO A 275 -4.77 -13.40 -23.55
C PRO A 275 -6.25 -13.43 -23.95
N THR A 276 -6.78 -14.60 -24.32
CA THR A 276 -8.19 -14.78 -24.71
C THR A 276 -9.11 -15.13 -23.54
N GLY A 277 -8.52 -15.42 -22.37
CA GLY A 277 -9.21 -15.92 -21.16
C GLY A 277 -9.56 -14.87 -20.11
N MET A 278 -9.53 -13.57 -20.42
CA MET A 278 -9.72 -12.47 -19.46
C MET A 278 -10.95 -12.65 -18.58
N ALA A 279 -12.11 -12.98 -19.13
CA ALA A 279 -13.34 -13.15 -18.36
C ALA A 279 -13.28 -14.31 -17.35
N ALA A 280 -12.55 -15.38 -17.65
CA ALA A 280 -12.31 -16.48 -16.73
C ALA A 280 -11.30 -16.09 -15.64
N LEU A 281 -10.24 -15.38 -16.01
CA LEU A 281 -9.24 -14.87 -15.09
C LEU A 281 -9.87 -13.95 -14.04
N LEU A 282 -10.69 -13.00 -14.44
CA LEU A 282 -11.33 -12.02 -13.55
C LEU A 282 -12.24 -12.65 -12.50
N LYS A 283 -12.79 -13.85 -12.72
CA LYS A 283 -13.59 -14.57 -11.71
C LYS A 283 -12.77 -14.99 -10.48
N THR A 284 -11.47 -15.19 -10.64
CA THR A 284 -10.56 -15.64 -9.58
C THR A 284 -9.50 -14.59 -9.25
N PHE A 285 -9.56 -13.44 -9.90
CA PHE A 285 -8.60 -12.37 -9.69
C PHE A 285 -8.87 -11.66 -8.36
N PRO A 286 -7.84 -11.12 -7.68
CA PRO A 286 -8.02 -10.33 -6.47
C PRO A 286 -8.97 -9.18 -6.72
N ALA A 287 -9.88 -8.90 -5.79
CA ALA A 287 -10.83 -7.80 -5.94
C ALA A 287 -10.11 -6.46 -6.18
N ALA A 288 -10.59 -5.66 -7.13
CA ALA A 288 -9.95 -4.39 -7.53
C ALA A 288 -9.82 -3.39 -6.35
N ARG A 289 -10.74 -3.47 -5.36
CA ARG A 289 -10.67 -2.67 -4.13
C ARG A 289 -9.39 -2.92 -3.29
N LEU A 290 -8.78 -4.10 -3.42
CA LEU A 290 -7.50 -4.42 -2.77
C LEU A 290 -6.32 -3.72 -3.44
N LYS A 291 -6.53 -3.12 -4.62
CA LYS A 291 -5.52 -2.41 -5.43
C LYS A 291 -4.22 -3.23 -5.60
N PRO A 292 -4.31 -4.50 -6.02
CA PRO A 292 -3.11 -5.29 -6.22
C PRO A 292 -2.22 -4.64 -7.27
N PRO A 293 -0.92 -4.47 -7.03
CA PRO A 293 0.02 -4.19 -8.10
C PRO A 293 0.01 -5.36 -9.07
N VAL A 294 -0.16 -5.08 -10.36
CA VAL A 294 -0.15 -6.10 -11.42
C VAL A 294 0.95 -5.77 -12.41
N VAL A 295 1.76 -6.75 -12.75
CA VAL A 295 2.77 -6.64 -13.80
C VAL A 295 2.50 -7.67 -14.87
N VAL A 296 2.32 -7.22 -16.10
CA VAL A 296 2.10 -8.06 -17.28
C VAL A 296 3.41 -8.20 -18.06
N VAL A 297 3.77 -9.44 -18.37
CA VAL A 297 5.01 -9.81 -19.05
C VAL A 297 4.67 -10.60 -20.30
N ASP A 298 5.09 -10.10 -21.46
CA ASP A 298 5.23 -10.89 -22.68
C ASP A 298 6.71 -11.00 -23.09
N GLU A 299 6.99 -11.34 -24.33
CA GLU A 299 8.38 -11.48 -24.79
C GLU A 299 9.12 -10.13 -24.89
N THR A 300 8.42 -9.03 -25.26
CA THR A 300 9.04 -7.74 -25.62
C THR A 300 8.47 -6.52 -24.92
N GLY A 301 7.43 -6.66 -24.09
CA GLY A 301 6.66 -5.53 -23.53
C GLY A 301 5.84 -4.79 -24.59
N GLY A 302 5.47 -5.50 -25.66
CA GLY A 302 4.80 -4.96 -26.82
C GLY A 302 3.27 -5.00 -26.72
N GLU A 303 2.61 -4.99 -27.89
CA GLU A 303 1.16 -4.85 -28.01
C GLU A 303 0.37 -5.93 -27.25
N GLY A 304 0.88 -7.16 -27.18
CA GLY A 304 0.21 -8.26 -26.48
C GLY A 304 0.08 -7.99 -24.97
N ALA A 305 1.18 -7.60 -24.32
CA ALA A 305 1.15 -7.24 -22.91
C ALA A 305 0.38 -5.95 -22.65
N GLN A 306 0.50 -4.96 -23.53
CA GLN A 306 -0.21 -3.68 -23.40
C GLN A 306 -1.72 -3.86 -23.56
N ALA A 307 -2.19 -4.64 -24.56
CA ALA A 307 -3.60 -4.93 -24.75
C ALA A 307 -4.18 -5.64 -23.51
N PHE A 308 -3.50 -6.66 -23.01
CA PHE A 308 -3.90 -7.38 -21.82
C PHE A 308 -3.96 -6.46 -20.58
N ALA A 309 -2.98 -5.60 -20.41
CA ALA A 309 -2.93 -4.63 -19.32
C ALA A 309 -4.07 -3.60 -19.43
N ARG A 310 -4.40 -3.10 -20.63
CA ARG A 310 -5.55 -2.22 -20.88
C ARG A 310 -6.88 -2.87 -20.49
N ASP A 311 -7.07 -4.14 -20.81
CA ASP A 311 -8.29 -4.88 -20.42
C ASP A 311 -8.44 -4.96 -18.88
N LEU A 312 -7.34 -5.17 -18.16
CA LEU A 312 -7.34 -5.11 -16.69
C LEU A 312 -7.67 -3.70 -16.16
N VAL A 313 -7.14 -2.65 -16.78
CA VAL A 313 -7.48 -1.27 -16.41
C VAL A 313 -8.96 -0.99 -16.64
N GLN A 314 -9.53 -1.44 -17.78
CA GLN A 314 -10.97 -1.33 -18.07
C GLN A 314 -11.82 -2.12 -17.08
N ALA A 315 -11.30 -3.22 -16.53
CA ALA A 315 -11.94 -3.98 -15.45
C ALA A 315 -11.82 -3.31 -14.06
N GLY A 316 -11.23 -2.10 -13.98
CA GLY A 316 -11.16 -1.29 -12.75
C GLY A 316 -9.86 -1.41 -11.95
N TYR A 317 -8.83 -2.08 -12.46
CA TYR A 317 -7.52 -2.19 -11.79
C TYR A 317 -6.64 -0.97 -12.10
N THR A 318 -6.11 -0.29 -11.09
CA THR A 318 -5.36 0.97 -11.23
C THR A 318 -3.85 0.84 -11.06
N GLY A 319 -3.37 -0.31 -10.64
CA GLY A 319 -1.94 -0.60 -10.40
C GLY A 319 -1.35 -1.51 -11.47
N VAL A 320 -1.82 -1.43 -12.71
CA VAL A 320 -1.40 -2.32 -13.80
C VAL A 320 -0.22 -1.71 -14.53
N ASN A 321 0.83 -2.50 -14.71
CA ASN A 321 2.04 -2.11 -15.41
C ASN A 321 2.46 -3.18 -16.41
N VAL A 322 3.12 -2.76 -17.48
CA VAL A 322 3.80 -3.65 -18.43
C VAL A 322 5.30 -3.63 -18.16
N LEU A 323 5.93 -4.80 -18.18
CA LEU A 323 7.38 -4.91 -18.08
C LEU A 323 8.03 -4.39 -19.36
N THR A 324 8.75 -3.28 -19.27
CA THR A 324 9.42 -2.66 -20.41
C THR A 324 10.45 -3.61 -21.03
N GLY A 325 10.31 -3.86 -22.34
CA GLY A 325 11.16 -4.80 -23.08
C GLY A 325 10.87 -6.27 -22.76
N GLY A 326 9.86 -6.55 -21.93
CA GLY A 326 9.35 -7.88 -21.64
C GLY A 326 10.37 -8.83 -21.02
N PHE A 327 10.13 -10.12 -21.19
CA PHE A 327 11.02 -11.17 -20.68
C PHE A 327 12.41 -11.12 -21.32
N ARG A 328 12.50 -10.70 -22.58
CA ARG A 328 13.79 -10.51 -23.27
C ARG A 328 14.67 -9.47 -22.55
N ALA A 329 14.10 -8.34 -22.12
CA ALA A 329 14.84 -7.34 -21.36
C ALA A 329 15.21 -7.83 -19.95
N TRP A 330 14.38 -8.67 -19.32
CA TRP A 330 14.70 -9.33 -18.06
C TRP A 330 15.96 -10.21 -18.19
N GLN A 331 16.03 -11.02 -19.26
CA GLN A 331 17.21 -11.87 -19.55
C GLN A 331 18.44 -11.02 -19.91
N ALA A 332 18.28 -9.98 -20.73
CA ALA A 332 19.37 -9.08 -21.11
C ALA A 332 19.98 -8.35 -19.89
N ALA A 333 19.18 -8.10 -18.85
CA ALA A 333 19.64 -7.56 -17.59
C ALA A 333 20.30 -8.61 -16.66
N ALA A 334 20.52 -9.82 -17.15
CA ALA A 334 21.08 -10.95 -16.39
C ALA A 334 20.36 -11.22 -15.05
N LEU A 335 19.05 -11.05 -15.00
CA LEU A 335 18.25 -11.24 -13.83
C LEU A 335 17.82 -12.73 -13.70
N PRO A 336 17.51 -13.21 -12.48
CA PRO A 336 17.20 -14.63 -12.23
C PRO A 336 16.03 -15.14 -13.06
N VAL A 337 16.22 -16.29 -13.69
CA VAL A 337 15.23 -16.98 -14.52
C VAL A 337 14.88 -18.32 -13.88
N ALA A 338 13.61 -18.57 -13.65
CA ALA A 338 13.07 -19.86 -13.26
C ALA A 338 12.69 -20.67 -14.51
N THR A 339 12.67 -22.01 -14.37
CA THR A 339 12.26 -22.95 -15.41
C THR A 339 11.24 -23.92 -14.85
N GLY A 340 10.48 -24.59 -15.73
CA GLY A 340 9.50 -25.59 -15.34
C GLY A 340 8.06 -25.12 -15.48
N THR A 341 7.19 -25.48 -14.55
CA THR A 341 5.75 -25.21 -14.63
C THR A 341 5.42 -23.88 -13.93
N LEU A 342 4.81 -22.95 -14.67
CA LEU A 342 4.28 -21.72 -14.09
C LEU A 342 3.02 -22.00 -13.25
N GLY A 343 2.75 -21.13 -12.27
CA GLY A 343 1.47 -21.12 -11.59
C GLY A 343 0.31 -20.87 -12.57
N THR A 344 -0.84 -21.45 -12.29
CA THR A 344 -2.08 -21.26 -13.09
C THR A 344 -3.17 -20.50 -12.33
N LYS A 345 -2.94 -20.27 -11.03
CA LYS A 345 -3.90 -19.59 -10.16
C LYS A 345 -3.26 -18.33 -9.59
N VAL A 346 -3.95 -17.21 -9.79
CA VAL A 346 -3.54 -15.95 -9.16
C VAL A 346 -3.83 -16.01 -7.67
N VAL A 347 -2.81 -15.74 -6.86
CA VAL A 347 -2.93 -15.60 -5.41
C VAL A 347 -2.34 -14.24 -5.03
N PHE A 348 -3.11 -13.43 -4.34
CA PHE A 348 -2.67 -12.14 -3.84
C PHE A 348 -3.10 -11.97 -2.39
N THR A 349 -2.12 -11.82 -1.52
CA THR A 349 -2.36 -11.51 -0.11
C THR A 349 -1.76 -10.13 0.16
N PRO A 350 -2.58 -9.11 0.43
CA PRO A 350 -2.08 -7.81 0.81
C PRO A 350 -1.14 -7.92 2.02
N ARG A 351 -0.15 -7.04 2.12
CA ARG A 351 0.71 -6.99 3.30
C ARG A 351 -0.15 -6.74 4.53
N PRO A 352 -0.15 -7.63 5.54
CA PRO A 352 -0.98 -7.47 6.71
C PRO A 352 -0.53 -6.24 7.52
N ARG A 353 -1.47 -5.56 8.16
CA ARG A 353 -1.17 -4.54 9.16
C ARG A 353 -0.49 -5.21 10.37
N PRO A 354 0.50 -4.58 11.01
CA PRO A 354 1.08 -5.11 12.24
C PRO A 354 -0.01 -5.41 13.28
N GLY A 355 -0.03 -6.63 13.79
CA GLY A 355 -1.03 -7.08 14.77
C GLY A 355 -2.39 -7.47 14.20
N SER A 356 -2.62 -7.36 12.89
CA SER A 356 -3.87 -7.83 12.30
C SER A 356 -3.87 -9.34 12.10
N VAL A 357 -5.07 -9.93 12.17
CA VAL A 357 -5.38 -11.28 11.72
C VAL A 357 -5.87 -11.24 10.27
N SER A 358 -5.56 -12.25 9.48
CA SER A 358 -6.09 -12.33 8.11
C SER A 358 -7.60 -12.58 8.12
N PRO A 359 -8.36 -12.08 7.11
CA PRO A 359 -9.80 -12.34 6.99
C PRO A 359 -10.13 -13.84 7.04
N ASP A 360 -9.38 -14.67 6.31
CA ASP A 360 -9.61 -16.13 6.27
C ASP A 360 -9.40 -16.80 7.64
N GLU A 361 -8.34 -16.41 8.35
CA GLU A 361 -8.06 -16.92 9.69
C GLU A 361 -9.11 -16.45 10.69
N PHE A 362 -9.49 -15.17 10.61
CA PHE A 362 -10.57 -14.62 11.45
C PHE A 362 -11.87 -15.39 11.22
N THR A 363 -12.30 -15.56 9.96
CA THR A 363 -13.50 -16.30 9.59
C THR A 363 -13.47 -17.73 10.14
N ARG A 364 -12.38 -18.45 9.91
CA ARG A 364 -12.22 -19.83 10.39
C ARG A 364 -12.33 -19.93 11.91
N ILE A 365 -11.71 -19.01 12.63
CA ILE A 365 -11.72 -19.03 14.11
C ILE A 365 -13.08 -18.55 14.64
N ALA A 366 -13.62 -17.47 14.11
CA ALA A 366 -14.88 -16.89 14.57
C ALA A 366 -16.08 -17.84 14.35
N SER A 367 -16.09 -18.60 13.25
CA SER A 367 -17.12 -19.61 12.99
C SER A 367 -17.06 -20.78 13.99
N LEU A 368 -15.92 -21.06 14.61
CA LEU A 368 -15.71 -22.10 15.59
C LEU A 368 -15.67 -21.57 17.05
N ALA A 369 -15.69 -20.26 17.23
CA ALA A 369 -15.45 -19.61 18.52
C ALA A 369 -16.26 -20.17 19.70
N PRO A 370 -17.55 -20.52 19.55
CA PRO A 370 -18.34 -21.07 20.65
C PRO A 370 -17.77 -22.40 21.20
N THR A 371 -16.96 -23.10 20.42
CA THR A 371 -16.41 -24.42 20.76
C THR A 371 -14.90 -24.38 21.09
N LEU A 372 -14.23 -23.28 20.79
CA LEU A 372 -12.78 -23.13 21.00
C LEU A 372 -12.46 -22.64 22.42
N ARG A 373 -11.69 -23.44 23.17
CA ARG A 373 -11.33 -23.12 24.57
C ARG A 373 -10.23 -22.06 24.71
N GLY A 374 -9.39 -21.87 23.71
CA GLY A 374 -8.18 -21.02 23.81
C GLY A 374 -8.31 -19.63 23.19
N VAL A 375 -9.49 -19.28 22.65
CA VAL A 375 -9.70 -18.02 21.92
C VAL A 375 -10.99 -17.32 22.38
N VAL A 376 -10.94 -15.99 22.38
CA VAL A 376 -12.10 -15.12 22.61
C VAL A 376 -12.25 -14.19 21.40
N ILE A 377 -13.46 -14.12 20.85
CA ILE A 377 -13.81 -13.05 19.90
C ILE A 377 -14.29 -11.86 20.72
N LEU A 378 -13.65 -10.70 20.52
CA LEU A 378 -13.98 -9.45 21.20
C LEU A 378 -14.65 -8.50 20.21
N ASP A 379 -15.92 -8.21 20.41
CA ASP A 379 -16.68 -7.21 19.65
C ASP A 379 -16.63 -5.87 20.38
N VAL A 380 -15.91 -4.90 19.79
CA VAL A 380 -15.75 -3.55 20.38
C VAL A 380 -16.68 -2.51 19.75
N ARG A 381 -17.73 -2.95 19.09
CA ARG A 381 -18.78 -2.07 18.55
C ARG A 381 -19.64 -1.49 19.69
N ASN A 382 -20.33 -0.39 19.38
CA ASN A 382 -21.24 0.24 20.32
C ASN A 382 -22.55 -0.56 20.51
N PRO A 383 -23.31 -0.35 21.60
CA PRO A 383 -24.55 -1.07 21.86
C PRO A 383 -25.61 -0.93 20.76
N ASP A 384 -25.70 0.24 20.12
CA ASP A 384 -26.60 0.49 18.99
C ASP A 384 -26.25 -0.32 17.72
N GLU A 385 -25.04 -0.86 17.63
CA GLU A 385 -24.63 -1.75 16.55
C GLU A 385 -24.82 -3.22 16.94
N THR A 386 -24.46 -3.57 18.18
CA THR A 386 -24.51 -4.97 18.65
C THR A 386 -25.93 -5.46 18.95
N GLN A 387 -26.91 -4.57 19.21
CA GLN A 387 -28.31 -4.94 19.31
C GLN A 387 -28.91 -5.56 18.02
N HIS A 388 -28.29 -5.29 16.87
CA HIS A 388 -28.67 -5.84 15.57
C HIS A 388 -27.92 -7.12 15.19
N GLY A 389 -27.22 -7.71 16.14
CA GLY A 389 -26.48 -8.95 15.98
C GLY A 389 -25.00 -8.85 16.37
N THR A 390 -24.48 -9.92 16.90
CA THR A 390 -23.07 -10.11 17.25
C THR A 390 -22.61 -11.51 16.85
N ILE A 391 -21.33 -11.72 16.62
CA ILE A 391 -20.80 -13.06 16.34
C ILE A 391 -21.14 -13.97 17.52
N LYS A 392 -21.66 -15.15 17.24
CA LYS A 392 -22.11 -16.10 18.26
C LYS A 392 -20.96 -16.44 19.22
N GLY A 393 -21.18 -16.19 20.50
CA GLY A 393 -20.18 -16.44 21.55
C GLY A 393 -19.11 -15.35 21.70
N ALA A 394 -19.25 -14.22 20.99
CA ALA A 394 -18.36 -13.09 21.19
C ALA A 394 -18.63 -12.39 22.54
N LEU A 395 -17.56 -11.93 23.17
CA LEU A 395 -17.61 -11.00 24.29
C LEU A 395 -17.78 -9.59 23.74
N THR A 396 -18.82 -8.89 24.18
CA THR A 396 -19.12 -7.53 23.72
C THR A 396 -18.72 -6.52 24.77
N ILE A 397 -17.68 -5.72 24.48
CA ILE A 397 -17.21 -4.60 25.30
C ILE A 397 -16.95 -3.43 24.37
N PRO A 398 -17.81 -2.39 24.35
CA PRO A 398 -17.57 -1.20 23.55
C PRO A 398 -16.19 -0.62 23.82
N GLU A 399 -15.48 -0.22 22.76
CA GLU A 399 -14.09 0.24 22.83
C GLU A 399 -13.87 1.30 23.92
N PRO A 400 -14.72 2.33 24.12
CA PRO A 400 -14.55 3.31 25.18
C PRO A 400 -14.69 2.75 26.61
N GLN A 401 -15.26 1.56 26.77
CA GLN A 401 -15.48 0.90 28.07
C GLN A 401 -14.38 -0.11 28.41
N LEU A 402 -13.45 -0.40 27.50
CA LEU A 402 -12.45 -1.46 27.67
C LEU A 402 -11.64 -1.29 28.96
N MET A 403 -11.17 -0.09 29.25
CA MET A 403 -10.37 0.17 30.44
C MET A 403 -11.12 -0.09 31.74
N ALA A 404 -12.42 0.23 31.77
CA ALA A 404 -13.26 0.00 32.95
C ALA A 404 -13.67 -1.47 33.13
N ARG A 405 -13.59 -2.27 32.05
CA ARG A 405 -14.07 -3.65 32.00
C ARG A 405 -12.98 -4.67 31.73
N LEU A 406 -11.71 -4.33 31.99
CA LEU A 406 -10.55 -5.22 31.78
C LEU A 406 -10.66 -6.55 32.55
N SER A 407 -11.34 -6.58 33.68
CA SER A 407 -11.55 -7.80 34.49
C SER A 407 -12.38 -8.86 33.76
N GLU A 408 -13.12 -8.50 32.73
CA GLU A 408 -13.92 -9.43 31.92
C GLU A 408 -13.06 -10.13 30.84
N LEU A 409 -11.85 -9.62 30.56
CA LEU A 409 -10.97 -10.15 29.53
C LEU A 409 -10.02 -11.21 30.10
N PRO A 410 -10.03 -12.44 29.55
CA PRO A 410 -9.10 -13.50 29.98
C PRO A 410 -7.68 -13.21 29.49
N LYS A 411 -6.69 -13.23 30.38
CA LYS A 411 -5.28 -13.04 30.05
C LYS A 411 -4.59 -14.28 29.50
N ASP A 412 -5.18 -15.43 29.70
CA ASP A 412 -4.68 -16.75 29.31
C ASP A 412 -5.19 -17.20 27.94
N LYS A 413 -5.94 -16.36 27.24
CA LYS A 413 -6.50 -16.68 25.93
C LYS A 413 -6.08 -15.68 24.85
N ARG A 414 -6.00 -16.17 23.62
CA ARG A 414 -5.85 -15.32 22.45
C ARG A 414 -7.14 -14.54 22.19
N ILE A 415 -7.05 -13.24 22.01
CA ILE A 415 -8.19 -12.37 21.71
C ILE A 415 -8.15 -11.99 20.23
N LEU A 416 -9.23 -12.25 19.50
CA LEU A 416 -9.44 -11.72 18.16
C LEU A 416 -10.48 -10.60 18.22
N CYS A 417 -10.03 -9.37 18.04
CA CYS A 417 -10.86 -8.18 18.18
C CYS A 417 -11.40 -7.72 16.82
N HIS A 418 -12.66 -7.33 16.77
CA HIS A 418 -13.26 -6.70 15.61
C HIS A 418 -14.15 -5.51 15.97
N CYS A 419 -14.37 -4.64 14.99
CA CYS A 419 -15.48 -3.66 14.97
C CYS A 419 -16.06 -3.62 13.55
N SER A 420 -16.89 -2.66 13.20
CA SER A 420 -17.46 -2.57 11.84
C SER A 420 -16.46 -2.28 10.72
N GLY A 421 -15.39 -1.52 10.98
CA GLY A 421 -14.43 -1.08 9.94
C GLY A 421 -12.95 -1.10 10.34
N GLY A 422 -12.59 -1.83 11.41
CA GLY A 422 -11.21 -2.04 11.84
C GLY A 422 -10.61 -0.97 12.76
N VAL A 423 -11.04 0.30 12.71
CA VAL A 423 -10.42 1.41 13.46
C VAL A 423 -10.47 1.21 14.99
N ARG A 424 -11.66 0.94 15.54
CA ARG A 424 -11.84 0.69 16.98
C ARG A 424 -11.15 -0.60 17.44
N ALA A 425 -11.14 -1.62 16.56
CA ALA A 425 -10.44 -2.86 16.82
C ALA A 425 -8.91 -2.67 16.90
N GLU A 426 -8.34 -1.79 16.07
CA GLU A 426 -6.93 -1.43 16.12
C GLU A 426 -6.59 -0.60 17.37
N LEU A 427 -7.46 0.34 17.79
CA LEU A 427 -7.32 1.03 19.07
C LEU A 427 -7.32 0.04 20.25
N ALA A 428 -8.29 -0.87 20.29
CA ALA A 428 -8.37 -1.91 21.28
C ALA A 428 -7.12 -2.82 21.29
N TYR A 429 -6.60 -3.15 20.10
CA TYR A 429 -5.37 -3.90 19.95
C TYR A 429 -4.19 -3.19 20.64
N HIS A 430 -3.94 -1.93 20.34
CA HIS A 430 -2.82 -1.20 20.95
C HIS A 430 -2.96 -1.14 22.45
N LEU A 431 -4.14 -0.76 22.95
CA LEU A 431 -4.42 -0.67 24.36
C LEU A 431 -4.18 -1.99 25.11
N LEU A 432 -4.75 -3.08 24.61
CA LEU A 432 -4.65 -4.38 25.29
C LEU A 432 -3.28 -5.03 25.10
N LYS A 433 -2.60 -4.77 23.98
CA LYS A 433 -1.24 -5.24 23.73
C LYS A 433 -0.25 -4.64 24.73
N ASP A 434 -0.35 -3.35 24.99
CA ASP A 434 0.49 -2.65 25.97
C ASP A 434 0.24 -3.16 27.40
N LEU A 435 -0.97 -3.66 27.69
CA LEU A 435 -1.34 -4.31 28.95
C LEU A 435 -0.98 -5.80 29.01
N GLY A 436 -0.28 -6.33 27.98
CA GLY A 436 0.25 -7.69 27.94
C GLY A 436 -0.76 -8.77 27.53
N TYR A 437 -1.87 -8.43 26.87
CA TYR A 437 -2.80 -9.41 26.31
C TYR A 437 -2.26 -10.00 25.01
N ASP A 438 -2.55 -11.28 24.75
CA ASP A 438 -2.37 -11.89 23.45
C ASP A 438 -3.56 -11.54 22.55
N ILE A 439 -3.42 -10.46 21.79
CA ILE A 439 -4.50 -9.90 20.98
C ILE A 439 -4.06 -9.64 19.54
N GLN A 440 -5.00 -9.86 18.62
CA GLN A 440 -4.93 -9.44 17.22
C GLN A 440 -6.26 -8.81 16.82
N PHE A 441 -6.28 -8.03 15.74
CA PHE A 441 -7.48 -7.35 15.28
C PHE A 441 -7.79 -7.60 13.81
N LEU A 442 -9.08 -7.58 13.46
CA LEU A 442 -9.54 -7.60 12.08
C LEU A 442 -9.45 -6.18 11.51
N ALA A 443 -8.62 -6.02 10.49
CA ALA A 443 -8.36 -4.72 9.84
C ALA A 443 -9.37 -4.35 8.73
N GLY A 444 -10.32 -5.25 8.41
CA GLY A 444 -11.33 -5.11 7.35
C GLY A 444 -12.70 -4.68 7.84
N GLU A 445 -13.62 -4.49 6.90
CA GLU A 445 -15.02 -4.27 7.19
C GLU A 445 -15.72 -5.60 7.48
N ILE A 446 -16.64 -5.58 8.43
CA ILE A 446 -17.46 -6.73 8.78
C ILE A 446 -18.93 -6.32 8.92
N THR A 447 -19.80 -7.04 8.25
CA THR A 447 -21.25 -6.96 8.43
C THR A 447 -21.73 -8.17 9.21
N ILE A 448 -22.45 -7.95 10.31
CA ILE A 448 -22.97 -9.03 11.17
C ILE A 448 -24.50 -8.98 11.13
N LEU A 449 -25.10 -10.12 10.84
CA LEU A 449 -26.54 -10.30 10.77
C LEU A 449 -27.12 -10.58 12.15
N GLU A 450 -28.44 -10.44 12.32
CA GLU A 450 -29.16 -10.76 13.56
C GLU A 450 -28.96 -12.23 13.99
N SER A 451 -28.76 -13.13 13.03
CA SER A 451 -28.46 -14.54 13.28
C SER A 451 -27.08 -14.78 13.94
N GLY A 452 -26.20 -13.77 13.93
CA GLY A 452 -24.80 -13.88 14.32
C GLY A 452 -23.87 -14.38 13.20
N GLU A 453 -24.41 -14.63 12.02
CA GLU A 453 -23.60 -14.83 10.80
C GLU A 453 -22.96 -13.53 10.37
N PHE A 454 -21.81 -13.61 9.69
CA PHE A 454 -21.07 -12.41 9.28
C PHE A 454 -20.45 -12.55 7.90
N LEU A 455 -20.27 -11.42 7.25
CA LEU A 455 -19.58 -11.26 5.97
C LEU A 455 -18.41 -10.32 6.16
N LEU A 456 -17.27 -10.66 5.53
CA LEU A 456 -16.08 -9.80 5.48
C LEU A 456 -15.93 -9.24 4.07
N ASP A 457 -15.69 -7.93 3.98
CA ASP A 457 -15.44 -7.21 2.73
C ASP A 457 -13.95 -6.94 2.50
#